data_fd14261322f639df79ce6c3f9f39cafc
#
_entry.id   fd14261322f639df79ce6c3f9f39cafc
#
_cell.length_a   1.000
_cell.length_b   1.000
_cell.length_c   1.000
_cell.angle_alpha   90.00
_cell.angle_beta   90.00
_cell.angle_gamma   90.00
#
_symmetry.space_group_name_H-M   'P 1'
#
loop_
_entity.id
_entity.type
_entity.pdbx_description
1 polymer ?
#
loop_
_entity_poly.entity_id
_entity_poly.type
_entity_poly.pdbx_seq_one_letter_code
_entity_poly.pdbx_strand_id
1 'polypeptide(L)'
;MTVIIGKAPGKIILFGEHAVVYGQPAIAIPVNKVKATARVFPDFDALPGNICIQAPDIGLDENFYDLDHDHPLSAAVYLTLEKLQLKKIPSFTLQISSTIPIAAGMGSSAAISVAIIRGVSAFLGRPLPDSVVAELSYRVEKIHHGNPSGIDNNVITYRKPVYFLRNEPIKFLDVDQPTHWLIADSGEKTPTIETVSNVRRKQKADPRHFDEIFKQIGRITHSSLRA
;
A
#
# COMPACT_ATOMS: atom_id res chain seq x y z
N MET A 1 26.02 -2.31 -15.01
CA MET A 1 25.06 -1.31 -14.46
C MET A 1 24.34 -1.90 -13.27
N THR A 2 24.36 -1.21 -12.13
CA THR A 2 23.69 -1.73 -10.92
C THR A 2 22.25 -1.25 -10.91
N VAL A 3 21.31 -2.18 -11.07
CA VAL A 3 19.88 -1.93 -10.96
C VAL A 3 19.49 -1.95 -9.48
N ILE A 4 18.82 -0.92 -9.01
CA ILE A 4 18.29 -0.88 -7.65
C ILE A 4 16.85 -1.39 -7.65
N ILE A 5 16.50 -2.22 -6.68
CA ILE A 5 15.20 -2.89 -6.63
C ILE A 5 14.52 -2.61 -5.30
N GLY A 6 13.40 -1.91 -5.36
CA GLY A 6 12.44 -1.81 -4.28
C GLY A 6 11.38 -2.92 -4.38
N LYS A 7 11.01 -3.53 -3.24
CA LYS A 7 9.99 -4.59 -3.19
C LYS A 7 9.05 -4.39 -2.02
N ALA A 8 7.80 -4.79 -2.21
CA ALA A 8 6.80 -4.83 -1.15
C ALA A 8 5.85 -6.02 -1.35
N PRO A 9 5.44 -6.73 -0.28
CA PRO A 9 4.47 -7.81 -0.37
C PRO A 9 3.05 -7.31 -0.59
N GLY A 10 2.12 -8.22 -0.86
CA GLY A 10 0.70 -7.98 -0.65
C GLY A 10 0.31 -8.05 0.82
N LYS A 11 -0.99 -7.89 1.11
CA LYS A 11 -1.57 -8.08 2.44
C LYS A 11 -2.95 -8.71 2.33
N ILE A 12 -3.43 -9.28 3.44
CA ILE A 12 -4.86 -9.58 3.65
C ILE A 12 -5.28 -9.12 5.05
N ILE A 13 -6.56 -8.77 5.19
CA ILE A 13 -7.18 -8.54 6.48
C ILE A 13 -7.82 -9.85 6.90
N LEU A 14 -7.42 -10.38 8.05
CA LEU A 14 -7.99 -11.61 8.62
C LEU A 14 -9.28 -11.33 9.38
N PHE A 15 -9.32 -10.20 10.10
CA PHE A 15 -10.45 -9.79 10.93
C PHE A 15 -10.59 -8.28 10.89
N GLY A 16 -11.82 -7.78 10.90
CA GLY A 16 -12.10 -6.36 11.06
C GLY A 16 -12.23 -5.56 9.76
N GLU A 17 -12.27 -6.23 8.59
CA GLU A 17 -12.53 -5.58 7.31
C GLU A 17 -13.84 -4.77 7.37
N HIS A 18 -13.93 -3.69 6.63
CA HIS A 18 -14.95 -2.64 6.69
C HIS A 18 -15.12 -1.98 8.07
N ALA A 19 -15.21 -2.73 9.16
CA ALA A 19 -15.41 -2.19 10.51
C ALA A 19 -14.24 -1.28 10.96
N VAL A 20 -13.04 -1.49 10.43
CA VAL A 20 -11.84 -0.69 10.73
C VAL A 20 -11.98 0.79 10.35
N VAL A 21 -12.74 1.13 9.30
CA VAL A 21 -13.00 2.53 8.93
C VAL A 21 -14.02 3.20 9.84
N TYR A 22 -14.72 2.41 10.66
CA TYR A 22 -15.69 2.85 11.66
C TYR A 22 -15.14 2.74 13.12
N GLY A 23 -13.80 2.74 13.24
CA GLY A 23 -13.15 2.78 14.57
C GLY A 23 -13.09 1.44 15.29
N GLN A 24 -13.33 0.32 14.60
CA GLN A 24 -13.15 -1.01 15.17
C GLN A 24 -11.74 -1.53 14.86
N PRO A 25 -11.22 -2.47 15.67
CA PRO A 25 -9.92 -3.05 15.41
C PRO A 25 -9.91 -3.95 14.16
N ALA A 26 -8.74 -4.10 13.55
CA ALA A 26 -8.50 -5.07 12.49
C ALA A 26 -7.17 -5.81 12.71
N ILE A 27 -7.09 -7.05 12.24
CA ILE A 27 -5.86 -7.82 12.15
C ILE A 27 -5.56 -8.07 10.69
N ALA A 28 -4.36 -7.71 10.27
CA ALA A 28 -3.91 -7.92 8.92
C ALA A 28 -2.50 -8.52 8.88
N ILE A 29 -2.24 -9.32 7.86
CA ILE A 29 -0.96 -10.02 7.67
C ILE A 29 -0.38 -9.74 6.29
N PRO A 30 0.96 -9.73 6.15
CA PRO A 30 1.62 -9.64 4.86
C PRO A 30 1.50 -10.95 4.08
N VAL A 31 1.37 -10.84 2.75
CA VAL A 31 1.34 -11.99 1.83
C VAL A 31 2.60 -11.95 0.96
N ASN A 32 3.63 -12.67 1.37
CA ASN A 32 4.95 -12.63 0.74
C ASN A 32 5.02 -13.37 -0.62
N LYS A 33 4.05 -14.23 -0.93
CA LYS A 33 3.98 -14.97 -2.21
C LYS A 33 3.73 -14.07 -3.41
N VAL A 34 3.03 -12.96 -3.19
CA VAL A 34 2.76 -11.93 -4.20
C VAL A 34 3.45 -10.63 -3.80
N LYS A 35 3.92 -9.86 -4.79
CA LYS A 35 4.71 -8.65 -4.51
C LYS A 35 4.64 -7.64 -5.64
N ALA A 36 4.77 -6.38 -5.29
CA ALA A 36 5.13 -5.30 -6.19
C ALA A 36 6.64 -5.14 -6.23
N THR A 37 7.16 -4.80 -7.39
CA THR A 37 8.59 -4.61 -7.65
C THR A 37 8.78 -3.32 -8.44
N ALA A 38 9.64 -2.45 -7.94
CA ALA A 38 10.11 -1.24 -8.62
C ALA A 38 11.60 -1.41 -8.92
N ARG A 39 11.97 -1.47 -10.20
CA ARG A 39 13.35 -1.51 -10.66
C ARG A 39 13.76 -0.13 -11.15
N VAL A 40 14.85 0.39 -10.62
CA VAL A 40 15.38 1.71 -11.00
C VAL A 40 16.66 1.51 -11.77
N PHE A 41 16.65 1.90 -13.04
CA PHE A 41 17.77 1.82 -13.95
C PHE A 41 18.35 3.23 -14.15
N PRO A 42 19.66 3.45 -13.90
CA PRO A 42 20.30 4.72 -14.26
C PRO A 42 20.24 4.93 -15.78
N ASP A 43 19.93 6.14 -16.18
CA ASP A 43 19.99 6.57 -17.58
C ASP A 43 21.12 7.61 -17.73
N PHE A 44 22.24 7.21 -18.30
CA PHE A 44 23.42 8.05 -18.45
C PHE A 44 23.39 8.91 -19.72
N ASP A 45 22.50 8.58 -20.65
CA ASP A 45 22.39 9.27 -21.94
C ASP A 45 21.39 10.43 -21.89
N ALA A 46 20.48 10.39 -20.89
CA ALA A 46 19.48 11.43 -20.70
C ALA A 46 20.01 12.60 -19.84
N LEU A 47 19.42 13.78 -20.02
CA LEU A 47 19.72 14.96 -19.22
C LEU A 47 19.35 14.73 -17.74
N PRO A 48 20.15 15.27 -16.79
CA PRO A 48 19.85 15.18 -15.37
C PRO A 48 18.41 15.63 -15.07
N GLY A 49 17.72 14.87 -14.23
CA GLY A 49 16.32 15.12 -13.87
C GLY A 49 15.31 14.45 -14.78
N ASN A 50 15.71 13.85 -15.90
CA ASN A 50 14.79 13.07 -16.72
C ASN A 50 14.41 11.76 -16.02
N ILE A 51 13.11 11.54 -15.80
CA ILE A 51 12.58 10.35 -15.13
C ILE A 51 11.51 9.74 -16.03
N CYS A 52 11.70 8.51 -16.45
CA CYS A 52 10.71 7.72 -17.20
C CYS A 52 10.05 6.70 -16.26
N ILE A 53 8.73 6.59 -16.30
CA ILE A 53 7.95 5.61 -15.53
C ILE A 53 7.33 4.61 -16.48
N GLN A 54 7.70 3.34 -16.30
CA GLN A 54 7.22 2.21 -17.09
C GLN A 54 6.42 1.24 -16.19
N ALA A 55 5.18 1.00 -16.55
CA ALA A 55 4.33 -0.01 -15.93
C ALA A 55 3.64 -0.86 -17.02
N PRO A 56 4.35 -1.85 -17.60
CA PRO A 56 3.85 -2.64 -18.72
C PRO A 56 2.53 -3.35 -18.43
N ASP A 57 2.30 -3.75 -17.18
CA ASP A 57 1.06 -4.44 -16.76
C ASP A 57 -0.21 -3.60 -17.00
N ILE A 58 -0.06 -2.28 -17.13
CA ILE A 58 -1.15 -1.33 -17.42
C ILE A 58 -0.91 -0.51 -18.69
N GLY A 59 0.11 -0.87 -19.49
CA GLY A 59 0.43 -0.21 -20.75
C GLY A 59 0.97 1.23 -20.60
N LEU A 60 1.57 1.58 -19.45
CA LEU A 60 2.10 2.91 -19.19
C LEU A 60 3.60 2.96 -19.49
N ASP A 61 4.02 3.93 -20.30
CA ASP A 61 5.41 4.30 -20.59
C ASP A 61 5.46 5.82 -20.82
N GLU A 62 5.68 6.58 -19.75
CA GLU A 62 5.53 8.04 -19.77
C GLU A 62 6.65 8.74 -19.02
N ASN A 63 6.93 9.98 -19.41
CA ASN A 63 7.79 10.84 -18.62
C ASN A 63 7.06 11.24 -17.33
N PHE A 64 7.78 11.24 -16.21
CA PHE A 64 7.24 11.62 -14.90
C PHE A 64 6.55 13.01 -14.89
N TYR A 65 7.07 13.95 -15.67
CA TYR A 65 6.55 15.33 -15.73
C TYR A 65 5.30 15.45 -16.60
N ASP A 66 4.99 14.44 -17.42
CA ASP A 66 3.79 14.40 -18.26
C ASP A 66 2.62 13.70 -17.55
N LEU A 67 2.90 13.01 -16.44
CA LEU A 67 1.88 12.38 -15.60
C LEU A 67 1.22 13.39 -14.66
N ASP A 68 -0.07 13.24 -14.45
CA ASP A 68 -0.79 14.03 -13.43
C ASP A 68 -0.16 13.82 -12.04
N HIS A 69 -0.11 14.88 -11.25
CA HIS A 69 0.46 14.83 -9.90
C HIS A 69 -0.29 13.91 -8.93
N ASP A 70 -1.58 13.66 -9.17
CA ASP A 70 -2.43 12.78 -8.40
C ASP A 70 -2.40 11.32 -8.92
N HIS A 71 -1.74 11.05 -10.05
CA HIS A 71 -1.50 9.69 -10.50
C HIS A 71 -0.64 8.93 -9.47
N PRO A 72 -1.07 7.75 -8.96
CA PRO A 72 -0.42 7.09 -7.82
C PRO A 72 1.08 6.84 -7.99
N LEU A 73 1.51 6.49 -9.20
CA LEU A 73 2.93 6.24 -9.49
C LEU A 73 3.74 7.53 -9.44
N SER A 74 3.21 8.61 -10.03
CA SER A 74 3.81 9.94 -9.99
C SER A 74 3.87 10.48 -8.57
N ALA A 75 2.78 10.39 -7.81
CA ALA A 75 2.71 10.84 -6.41
C ALA A 75 3.75 10.13 -5.53
N ALA A 76 3.98 8.82 -5.71
CA ALA A 76 4.99 8.09 -4.95
C ALA A 76 6.41 8.56 -5.24
N VAL A 77 6.74 8.83 -6.51
CA VAL A 77 8.03 9.42 -6.91
C VAL A 77 8.16 10.84 -6.36
N TYR A 78 7.15 11.69 -6.60
CA TYR A 78 7.15 13.08 -6.16
C TYR A 78 7.38 13.21 -4.66
N LEU A 79 6.59 12.52 -3.84
CA LEU A 79 6.71 12.56 -2.38
C LEU A 79 8.06 12.03 -1.88
N THR A 80 8.65 11.08 -2.60
CA THR A 80 10.01 10.59 -2.28
C THR A 80 11.05 11.66 -2.57
N LEU A 81 10.99 12.31 -3.73
CA LEU A 81 11.90 13.40 -4.10
C LEU A 81 11.76 14.61 -3.17
N GLU A 82 10.51 14.99 -2.85
CA GLU A 82 10.19 16.04 -1.88
C GLU A 82 10.85 15.75 -0.52
N LYS A 83 10.70 14.52 -0.02
CA LYS A 83 11.28 14.12 1.27
C LYS A 83 12.79 14.16 1.29
N LEU A 84 13.43 13.79 0.18
CA LEU A 84 14.89 13.74 0.08
C LEU A 84 15.55 15.10 -0.13
N GLN A 85 14.83 16.10 -0.65
CA GLN A 85 15.29 17.47 -0.89
C GLN A 85 16.66 17.53 -1.61
N LEU A 86 16.81 16.73 -2.68
CA LEU A 86 18.06 16.69 -3.43
C LEU A 86 18.20 17.91 -4.35
N LYS A 87 19.40 18.51 -4.38
CA LYS A 87 19.70 19.63 -5.29
C LYS A 87 19.80 19.21 -6.76
N LYS A 88 20.18 17.97 -7.01
CA LYS A 88 20.30 17.38 -8.36
C LYS A 88 19.76 15.98 -8.33
N ILE A 89 18.91 15.66 -9.28
CA ILE A 89 18.31 14.34 -9.47
C ILE A 89 18.98 13.73 -10.70
N PRO A 90 19.62 12.54 -10.59
CA PRO A 90 20.12 11.84 -11.76
C PRO A 90 18.95 11.34 -12.62
N SER A 91 19.21 11.11 -13.90
CA SER A 91 18.22 10.52 -14.79
C SER A 91 18.07 9.02 -14.51
N PHE A 92 16.84 8.53 -14.58
CA PHE A 92 16.57 7.11 -14.42
C PHE A 92 15.25 6.67 -15.05
N THR A 93 15.17 5.39 -15.37
CA THR A 93 13.92 4.71 -15.72
C THR A 93 13.45 3.89 -14.53
N LEU A 94 12.20 4.10 -14.12
CA LEU A 94 11.52 3.36 -13.07
C LEU A 94 10.56 2.36 -13.70
N GLN A 95 10.92 1.06 -13.68
CA GLN A 95 10.07 0.00 -14.18
C GLN A 95 9.31 -0.67 -13.02
N ILE A 96 7.99 -0.74 -13.15
CA ILE A 96 7.08 -1.28 -12.14
C ILE A 96 6.45 -2.56 -12.67
N SER A 97 6.41 -3.59 -11.83
CA SER A 97 5.69 -4.83 -12.09
C SER A 97 5.06 -5.37 -10.81
N SER A 98 3.91 -6.04 -10.93
CA SER A 98 3.21 -6.60 -9.77
C SER A 98 2.69 -8.01 -10.06
N THR A 99 2.88 -8.91 -9.08
CA THR A 99 2.22 -10.22 -9.07
C THR A 99 1.01 -10.24 -8.13
N ILE A 100 0.67 -9.08 -7.52
CA ILE A 100 -0.51 -8.93 -6.67
C ILE A 100 -1.73 -8.80 -7.60
N PRO A 101 -2.76 -9.65 -7.45
CA PRO A 101 -3.96 -9.56 -8.28
C PRO A 101 -4.61 -8.17 -8.17
N ILE A 102 -5.00 -7.61 -9.31
CA ILE A 102 -5.62 -6.29 -9.37
C ILE A 102 -7.05 -6.38 -8.82
N ALA A 103 -7.44 -5.43 -7.97
CA ALA A 103 -8.76 -5.32 -7.36
C ALA A 103 -9.19 -6.51 -6.48
N ALA A 104 -8.25 -7.35 -6.03
CA ALA A 104 -8.50 -8.49 -5.14
C ALA A 104 -8.43 -8.15 -3.63
N GLY A 105 -8.42 -6.89 -3.25
CA GLY A 105 -8.33 -6.47 -1.84
C GLY A 105 -6.97 -6.71 -1.17
N MET A 106 -5.95 -7.08 -1.95
CA MET A 106 -4.63 -7.48 -1.44
C MET A 106 -3.62 -6.31 -1.31
N GLY A 107 -4.08 -5.06 -1.34
CA GLY A 107 -3.24 -3.89 -1.11
C GLY A 107 -2.26 -3.55 -2.24
N SER A 108 -2.64 -3.81 -3.50
CA SER A 108 -1.77 -3.62 -4.67
C SER A 108 -1.25 -2.18 -4.78
N SER A 109 -2.12 -1.16 -4.60
CA SER A 109 -1.75 0.25 -4.66
C SER A 109 -0.69 0.62 -3.61
N ALA A 110 -0.94 0.28 -2.35
CA ALA A 110 0.02 0.52 -1.27
C ALA A 110 1.35 -0.23 -1.49
N ALA A 111 1.30 -1.48 -2.00
CA ALA A 111 2.51 -2.25 -2.29
C ALA A 111 3.35 -1.62 -3.40
N ILE A 112 2.73 -1.12 -4.46
CA ILE A 112 3.41 -0.40 -5.55
C ILE A 112 4.05 0.88 -4.99
N SER A 113 3.31 1.68 -4.23
CA SER A 113 3.83 2.90 -3.60
C SER A 113 5.04 2.62 -2.70
N VAL A 114 4.96 1.61 -1.82
CA VAL A 114 6.08 1.20 -0.96
C VAL A 114 7.28 0.74 -1.78
N ALA A 115 7.06 -0.05 -2.84
CA ALA A 115 8.14 -0.52 -3.70
C ALA A 115 8.84 0.65 -4.41
N ILE A 116 8.08 1.63 -4.93
CA ILE A 116 8.62 2.85 -5.57
C ILE A 116 9.45 3.64 -4.58
N ILE A 117 8.89 3.98 -3.41
CA ILE A 117 9.56 4.79 -2.38
C ILE A 117 10.89 4.14 -1.98
N ARG A 118 10.90 2.83 -1.75
CA ARG A 118 12.12 2.08 -1.42
C ARG A 118 13.13 2.06 -2.56
N GLY A 119 12.68 1.78 -3.77
CA GLY A 119 13.55 1.71 -4.95
C GLY A 119 14.19 3.05 -5.26
N VAL A 120 13.39 4.11 -5.34
CA VAL A 120 13.85 5.46 -5.67
C VAL A 120 14.75 6.04 -4.58
N SER A 121 14.38 5.92 -3.30
CA SER A 121 15.21 6.44 -2.21
C SER A 121 16.57 5.72 -2.11
N ALA A 122 16.59 4.41 -2.32
CA ALA A 122 17.83 3.64 -2.36
C ALA A 122 18.69 3.98 -3.58
N PHE A 123 18.07 4.16 -4.76
CA PHE A 123 18.77 4.59 -5.98
C PHE A 123 19.45 5.96 -5.80
N LEU A 124 18.77 6.87 -5.12
CA LEU A 124 19.29 8.21 -4.82
C LEU A 124 20.32 8.23 -3.66
N GLY A 125 20.75 7.05 -3.18
CA GLY A 125 21.76 6.89 -2.13
C GLY A 125 21.29 7.27 -0.72
N ARG A 126 19.98 7.46 -0.53
CA ARG A 126 19.38 7.85 0.76
C ARG A 126 18.18 6.95 1.09
N PRO A 127 18.38 5.64 1.36
CA PRO A 127 17.27 4.74 1.68
C PRO A 127 16.50 5.26 2.90
N LEU A 128 15.19 5.34 2.78
CA LEU A 128 14.31 5.85 3.82
C LEU A 128 13.98 4.74 4.83
N PRO A 129 13.90 5.06 6.14
CA PRO A 129 13.46 4.11 7.15
C PRO A 129 11.99 3.75 6.98
N ASP A 130 11.58 2.56 7.44
CA ASP A 130 10.23 2.04 7.26
C ASP A 130 9.14 2.98 7.79
N SER A 131 9.38 3.72 8.88
CA SER A 131 8.43 4.72 9.39
C SER A 131 8.12 5.82 8.38
N VAL A 132 9.14 6.32 7.68
CA VAL A 132 8.98 7.34 6.64
C VAL A 132 8.34 6.74 5.38
N VAL A 133 8.73 5.52 5.00
CA VAL A 133 8.12 4.81 3.87
C VAL A 133 6.62 4.61 4.11
N ALA A 134 6.22 4.20 5.32
CA ALA A 134 4.81 4.03 5.69
C ALA A 134 4.04 5.36 5.64
N GLU A 135 4.64 6.44 6.15
CA GLU A 135 4.05 7.78 6.10
C GLU A 135 3.82 8.25 4.64
N LEU A 136 4.85 8.14 3.79
CA LEU A 136 4.75 8.56 2.39
C LEU A 136 3.74 7.71 1.62
N SER A 137 3.77 6.39 1.80
CA SER A 137 2.78 5.50 1.20
C SER A 137 1.34 5.84 1.62
N TYR A 138 1.12 6.20 2.89
CA TYR A 138 -0.18 6.68 3.37
C TYR A 138 -0.60 8.00 2.72
N ARG A 139 0.34 8.92 2.46
CA ARG A 139 0.06 10.16 1.72
C ARG A 139 -0.37 9.87 0.28
N VAL A 140 0.29 8.92 -0.41
CA VAL A 140 -0.12 8.46 -1.75
C VAL A 140 -1.54 7.90 -1.72
N GLU A 141 -1.85 7.02 -0.77
CA GLU A 141 -3.19 6.45 -0.61
C GLU A 141 -4.26 7.53 -0.35
N LYS A 142 -3.93 8.58 0.39
CA LYS A 142 -4.84 9.73 0.61
C LYS A 142 -5.15 10.47 -0.69
N ILE A 143 -4.15 10.69 -1.53
CA ILE A 143 -4.33 11.35 -2.83
C ILE A 143 -5.27 10.52 -3.71
N HIS A 144 -5.07 9.20 -3.74
CA HIS A 144 -5.80 8.30 -4.64
C HIS A 144 -7.17 7.87 -4.12
N HIS A 145 -7.28 7.58 -2.83
CA HIS A 145 -8.49 7.00 -2.21
C HIS A 145 -9.23 7.93 -1.24
N GLY A 146 -8.71 9.12 -1.00
CA GLY A 146 -9.28 10.15 -0.13
C GLY A 146 -9.16 9.84 1.36
N ASN A 147 -9.77 8.78 1.87
CA ASN A 147 -9.79 8.46 3.31
C ASN A 147 -9.41 6.98 3.58
N PRO A 148 -8.15 6.60 3.36
CA PRO A 148 -7.67 5.25 3.64
C PRO A 148 -7.66 4.97 5.15
N SER A 149 -7.79 3.69 5.53
CA SER A 149 -7.70 3.29 6.95
C SER A 149 -6.30 3.47 7.53
N GLY A 150 -5.27 3.31 6.70
CA GLY A 150 -3.88 3.29 7.14
C GLY A 150 -3.35 1.90 7.48
N ILE A 151 -4.15 0.84 7.38
CA ILE A 151 -3.70 -0.51 7.69
C ILE A 151 -2.78 -1.07 6.60
N ASP A 152 -3.12 -0.86 5.33
CA ASP A 152 -2.43 -1.42 4.17
C ASP A 152 -0.97 -0.97 4.10
N ASN A 153 -0.73 0.34 4.15
CA ASN A 153 0.61 0.90 4.11
C ASN A 153 1.51 0.41 5.25
N ASN A 154 0.93 0.15 6.43
CA ASN A 154 1.69 -0.32 7.58
C ASN A 154 2.05 -1.81 7.48
N VAL A 155 1.07 -2.68 7.23
CA VAL A 155 1.32 -4.13 7.06
C VAL A 155 2.36 -4.38 5.97
N ILE A 156 2.21 -3.70 4.84
CA ILE A 156 3.07 -3.87 3.66
C ILE A 156 4.47 -3.33 3.92
N THR A 157 4.57 -2.15 4.56
CA THR A 157 5.89 -1.55 4.84
C THR A 157 6.66 -2.34 5.88
N TYR A 158 6.05 -2.64 7.02
CA TYR A 158 6.76 -3.34 8.09
C TYR A 158 6.88 -4.86 7.85
N ARG A 159 6.09 -5.42 6.93
CA ARG A 159 6.08 -6.86 6.59
C ARG A 159 5.85 -7.75 7.81
N LYS A 160 5.02 -7.28 8.72
CA LYS A 160 4.66 -7.95 9.96
C LYS A 160 3.15 -8.02 10.13
N PRO A 161 2.63 -9.06 10.79
CA PRO A 161 1.25 -9.07 11.27
C PRO A 161 1.00 -7.87 12.18
N VAL A 162 -0.14 -7.22 12.02
CA VAL A 162 -0.50 -6.06 12.83
C VAL A 162 -1.90 -6.19 13.41
N TYR A 163 -2.05 -5.75 14.65
CA TYR A 163 -3.31 -5.33 15.20
C TYR A 163 -3.40 -3.81 15.04
N PHE A 164 -4.39 -3.38 14.30
CA PHE A 164 -4.59 -1.99 13.93
C PHE A 164 -5.89 -1.46 14.55
N LEU A 165 -5.81 -0.33 15.21
CA LEU A 165 -6.94 0.48 15.64
C LEU A 165 -6.68 1.91 15.21
N ARG A 166 -7.67 2.53 14.58
CA ARG A 166 -7.51 3.89 14.03
C ARG A 166 -7.22 4.88 15.15
N ASN A 167 -6.24 5.77 14.92
CA ASN A 167 -5.73 6.76 15.87
C ASN A 167 -4.96 6.20 17.08
N GLU A 168 -4.68 4.89 17.08
CA GLU A 168 -3.82 4.26 18.07
C GLU A 168 -2.45 3.90 17.43
N PRO A 169 -1.38 3.83 18.23
CA PRO A 169 -0.11 3.30 17.75
C PRO A 169 -0.28 1.87 17.25
N ILE A 170 0.41 1.57 16.13
CA ILE A 170 0.39 0.22 15.57
C ILE A 170 0.96 -0.78 16.54
N LYS A 171 0.28 -1.91 16.72
CA LYS A 171 0.77 -3.04 17.49
C LYS A 171 1.16 -4.15 16.52
N PHE A 172 2.45 -4.49 16.50
CA PHE A 172 2.92 -5.68 15.79
C PHE A 172 2.57 -6.92 16.60
N LEU A 173 2.13 -7.96 15.89
CA LEU A 173 1.83 -9.24 16.51
C LEU A 173 3.01 -10.17 16.26
N ASP A 174 3.49 -10.78 17.32
CA ASP A 174 4.42 -11.90 17.23
C ASP A 174 3.60 -13.19 17.11
N VAL A 175 3.96 -14.02 16.13
CA VAL A 175 3.29 -15.30 15.88
C VAL A 175 4.28 -16.39 16.27
N ASP A 176 3.99 -17.05 17.37
CA ASP A 176 4.90 -18.05 17.97
C ASP A 176 4.97 -19.34 17.14
N GLN A 177 3.95 -19.62 16.33
CA GLN A 177 3.91 -20.82 15.50
C GLN A 177 3.59 -20.51 14.04
N PRO A 178 4.23 -21.20 13.08
CA PRO A 178 3.90 -21.02 11.67
C PRO A 178 2.45 -21.43 11.39
N THR A 179 1.71 -20.52 10.76
CA THR A 179 0.35 -20.78 10.31
C THR A 179 0.31 -20.90 8.79
N HIS A 180 -0.52 -21.81 8.28
CA HIS A 180 -0.74 -22.00 6.86
C HIS A 180 -2.08 -21.40 6.44
N TRP A 181 -2.05 -20.52 5.46
CA TRP A 181 -3.24 -19.84 4.95
C TRP A 181 -3.46 -20.19 3.49
N LEU A 182 -4.69 -20.58 3.16
CA LEU A 182 -5.17 -20.70 1.78
C LEU A 182 -5.96 -19.44 1.42
N ILE A 183 -5.50 -18.72 0.40
CA ILE A 183 -6.18 -17.54 -0.13
C ILE A 183 -6.85 -17.97 -1.44
N ALA A 184 -8.17 -17.86 -1.50
CA ALA A 184 -8.95 -18.08 -2.72
C ALA A 184 -9.45 -16.74 -3.26
N ASP A 185 -9.29 -16.53 -4.58
CA ASP A 185 -9.85 -15.40 -5.30
C ASP A 185 -11.14 -15.84 -5.99
N SER A 186 -12.24 -15.12 -5.78
CA SER A 186 -13.52 -15.37 -6.44
C SER A 186 -13.49 -15.08 -7.93
N GLY A 187 -12.48 -14.34 -8.41
CA GLY A 187 -12.40 -13.84 -9.77
C GLY A 187 -13.28 -12.61 -10.05
N GLU A 188 -14.11 -12.19 -9.10
CA GLU A 188 -14.91 -10.97 -9.22
C GLU A 188 -14.07 -9.74 -8.90
N LYS A 189 -13.91 -8.86 -9.89
CA LYS A 189 -13.16 -7.61 -9.75
C LYS A 189 -14.10 -6.49 -9.34
N THR A 190 -14.21 -6.23 -8.05
CA THR A 190 -14.96 -5.08 -7.54
C THR A 190 -13.98 -4.04 -6.97
N PRO A 191 -13.98 -2.80 -7.49
CA PRO A 191 -13.14 -1.74 -6.93
C PRO A 191 -13.43 -1.54 -5.44
N THR A 192 -12.39 -1.43 -4.63
CA THR A 192 -12.52 -1.24 -3.17
C THR A 192 -13.37 -0.01 -2.83
N ILE A 193 -13.27 1.06 -3.63
CA ILE A 193 -14.07 2.27 -3.47
C ILE A 193 -15.56 1.97 -3.55
N GLU A 194 -16.00 1.13 -4.48
CA GLU A 194 -17.41 0.78 -4.66
C GLU A 194 -17.92 -0.03 -3.47
N THR A 195 -17.16 -1.04 -3.03
CA THR A 195 -17.51 -1.88 -1.89
C THR A 195 -17.64 -1.05 -0.60
N VAL A 196 -16.67 -0.19 -0.34
CA VAL A 196 -16.68 0.71 0.82
C VAL A 196 -17.85 1.70 0.73
N SER A 197 -18.14 2.26 -0.45
CA SER A 197 -19.26 3.17 -0.67
C SER A 197 -20.60 2.51 -0.44
N ASN A 198 -20.76 1.24 -0.85
CA ASN A 198 -21.96 0.45 -0.62
C ASN A 198 -22.22 0.22 0.87
N VAL A 199 -21.19 -0.17 1.63
CA VAL A 199 -21.29 -0.33 3.09
C VAL A 199 -21.64 1.01 3.74
N ARG A 200 -21.00 2.10 3.33
CA ARG A 200 -21.27 3.44 3.85
C ARG A 200 -22.71 3.89 3.60
N ARG A 201 -23.26 3.61 2.41
CA ARG A 201 -24.66 3.93 2.08
C ARG A 201 -25.62 3.16 2.99
N LYS A 202 -25.40 1.86 3.19
CA LYS A 202 -26.20 1.03 4.07
C LYS A 202 -26.12 1.50 5.53
N GLN A 203 -24.92 1.80 6.02
CA GLN A 203 -24.73 2.33 7.38
C GLN A 203 -25.46 3.66 7.58
N LYS A 204 -25.46 4.56 6.58
CA LYS A 204 -26.22 5.81 6.67
C LYS A 204 -27.74 5.59 6.68
N ALA A 205 -28.24 4.56 6.00
CA ALA A 205 -29.66 4.24 5.97
C ALA A 205 -30.16 3.61 7.28
N ASP A 206 -29.33 2.80 7.96
CA ASP A 206 -29.65 2.20 9.26
C ASP A 206 -28.41 2.20 10.19
N PRO A 207 -28.08 3.37 10.78
CA PRO A 207 -26.88 3.53 11.60
C PRO A 207 -26.87 2.56 12.81
N ARG A 208 -28.01 2.38 13.50
CA ARG A 208 -28.07 1.56 14.71
C ARG A 208 -27.72 0.11 14.43
N HIS A 209 -28.27 -0.46 13.37
CA HIS A 209 -28.04 -1.85 12.95
C HIS A 209 -26.57 -2.05 12.55
N PHE A 210 -26.05 -1.19 11.67
CA PHE A 210 -24.68 -1.32 11.17
C PHE A 210 -23.62 -1.04 12.25
N ASP A 211 -23.86 -0.09 13.15
CA ASP A 211 -22.94 0.19 14.26
C ASP A 211 -22.84 -1.02 15.20
N GLU A 212 -23.96 -1.75 15.43
CA GLU A 212 -23.93 -2.98 16.22
C GLU A 212 -23.17 -4.10 15.50
N ILE A 213 -23.36 -4.27 14.19
CA ILE A 213 -22.57 -5.22 13.39
C ILE A 213 -21.07 -4.89 13.51
N PHE A 214 -20.67 -3.64 13.32
CA PHE A 214 -19.27 -3.25 13.43
C PHE A 214 -18.70 -3.51 14.83
N LYS A 215 -19.45 -3.25 15.89
CA LYS A 215 -19.05 -3.62 17.25
C LYS A 215 -18.88 -5.12 17.44
N GLN A 216 -19.75 -5.94 16.83
CA GLN A 216 -19.62 -7.40 16.87
C GLN A 216 -18.36 -7.88 16.15
N ILE A 217 -18.06 -7.34 14.95
CA ILE A 217 -16.80 -7.59 14.24
C ILE A 217 -15.61 -7.19 15.11
N GLY A 218 -15.65 -6.01 15.75
CA GLY A 218 -14.61 -5.55 16.66
C GLY A 218 -14.37 -6.49 17.84
N ARG A 219 -15.44 -7.02 18.45
CA ARG A 219 -15.35 -8.00 19.54
C ARG A 219 -14.68 -9.30 19.08
N ILE A 220 -15.06 -9.81 17.90
CA ILE A 220 -14.44 -11.01 17.30
C ILE A 220 -12.95 -10.74 17.06
N THR A 221 -12.60 -9.61 16.44
CA THR A 221 -11.23 -9.21 16.19
C THR A 221 -10.40 -9.12 17.48
N HIS A 222 -10.98 -8.56 18.53
CA HIS A 222 -10.28 -8.45 19.81
C HIS A 222 -10.09 -9.82 20.50
N SER A 223 -11.08 -10.71 20.41
CA SER A 223 -11.00 -12.05 21.00
C SER A 223 -10.00 -12.93 20.29
N SER A 224 -9.81 -12.78 18.97
CA SER A 224 -8.83 -13.54 18.20
C SER A 224 -7.35 -13.27 18.55
N LEU A 225 -7.06 -12.21 19.32
CA LEU A 225 -5.72 -11.99 19.88
C LEU A 225 -5.33 -12.98 20.98
N ARG A 226 -6.28 -13.72 21.50
CA ARG A 226 -6.07 -14.66 22.62
C ARG A 226 -6.07 -16.13 22.18
N ALA A 227 -6.38 -16.35 20.90
CA ALA A 227 -6.42 -17.65 20.28
C ALA A 227 -5.07 -18.00 19.64
#